data_5462ce12c152dd6a4324bc5e79c96cd8
#
_entry.id   5462ce12c152dd6a4324bc5e79c96cd8
#
_cell.length_a   1.000
_cell.length_b   1.000
_cell.length_c   1.000
_cell.angle_alpha   90.00
_cell.angle_beta   90.00
_cell.angle_gamma   90.00
#
_symmetry.space_group_name_H-M   'P 1'
#
loop_
_entity.id
_entity.type
_entity.pdbx_description
1 polymer ?
#
loop_
_entity_poly.entity_id
_entity_poly.type
_entity_poly.pdbx_seq_one_letter_code
_entity_poly.pdbx_strand_id
1 'polypeptide(L)'
;MLFQFITAATGMAAMAGIMKSMAAKTTKTIGNFWHFLVVSCTRILLPLSLIVGFILILQGTPMGFDGKMKVTTLEGQEQMVSQGPAAAIVPIKQLGTNGGGYFGVNSSHPLENPTYLTNMVECWSILIIPMAMVLALGFYTRRKKLAYSIFGVMLFAFLVGVCINVSQEMGGNPRIDELGIAQDNGAMEGKEVRLGAGATALWSIVTTVTSNGSVNGMHDSTMPLSGMMEMLNMQINTWFGGVGVGWMNYYTFIIIAVFILSLIHISEPTRLGMI
;
A
#
# COMPACT_ATOMS: atom_id res chain seq x y z
N MET A 1 -6.82 13.09 -9.79
CA MET A 1 -7.76 13.02 -8.65
C MET A 1 -8.95 12.11 -8.93
N LEU A 2 -9.83 12.40 -9.88
CA LEU A 2 -11.01 11.58 -10.19
C LEU A 2 -10.68 10.11 -10.46
N PHE A 3 -9.71 9.84 -11.31
CA PHE A 3 -9.33 8.45 -11.63
C PHE A 3 -8.81 7.67 -10.42
N GLN A 4 -8.11 8.29 -9.49
CA GLN A 4 -7.63 7.64 -8.27
C GLN A 4 -8.79 7.16 -7.38
N PHE A 5 -9.87 7.92 -7.29
CA PHE A 5 -11.10 7.48 -6.62
C PHE A 5 -11.78 6.33 -7.35
N ILE A 6 -11.93 6.44 -8.67
CA ILE A 6 -12.64 5.44 -9.47
C ILE A 6 -11.89 4.12 -9.50
N THR A 7 -10.56 4.13 -9.63
CA THR A 7 -9.76 2.89 -9.67
C THR A 7 -9.84 2.12 -8.36
N ALA A 8 -9.72 2.81 -7.22
CA ALA A 8 -9.90 2.19 -5.91
C ALA A 8 -11.31 1.60 -5.73
N ALA A 9 -12.34 2.37 -6.07
CA ALA A 9 -13.73 1.91 -6.00
C ALA A 9 -14.02 0.74 -6.96
N THR A 10 -13.33 0.69 -8.11
CA THR A 10 -13.42 -0.43 -9.07
C THR A 10 -12.91 -1.73 -8.46
N GLY A 11 -11.75 -1.70 -7.79
CA GLY A 11 -11.22 -2.86 -7.06
C GLY A 11 -12.17 -3.34 -5.96
N MET A 12 -12.71 -2.41 -5.17
CA MET A 12 -13.69 -2.72 -4.12
C MET A 12 -14.99 -3.30 -4.70
N ALA A 13 -15.49 -2.76 -5.81
CA ALA A 13 -16.71 -3.24 -6.46
C ALA A 13 -16.54 -4.64 -7.06
N ALA A 14 -15.41 -4.90 -7.71
CA ALA A 14 -15.06 -6.22 -8.22
C ALA A 14 -15.00 -7.26 -7.10
N MET A 15 -14.31 -6.91 -6.00
CA MET A 15 -14.22 -7.77 -4.83
C MET A 15 -15.59 -8.06 -4.21
N ALA A 16 -16.45 -7.05 -4.07
CA ALA A 16 -17.80 -7.24 -3.53
C ALA A 16 -18.63 -8.22 -4.39
N GLY A 17 -18.47 -8.15 -5.71
CA GLY A 17 -19.10 -9.09 -6.64
C GLY A 17 -18.59 -10.53 -6.43
N ILE A 18 -17.28 -10.71 -6.30
CA ILE A 18 -16.67 -12.03 -6.06
C ILE A 18 -17.11 -12.58 -4.70
N MET A 19 -17.07 -11.77 -3.64
CA MET A 19 -17.56 -12.17 -2.31
C MET A 19 -19.02 -12.64 -2.35
N LYS A 20 -19.86 -11.93 -3.10
CA LYS A 20 -21.26 -12.30 -3.28
C LYS A 20 -21.41 -13.65 -3.98
N SER A 21 -20.61 -13.92 -5.02
CA SER A 21 -20.58 -15.20 -5.71
C SER A 21 -20.15 -16.33 -4.80
N MET A 22 -19.10 -16.12 -3.98
CA MET A 22 -18.61 -17.12 -3.05
C MET A 22 -19.57 -17.41 -1.90
N ALA A 23 -20.37 -16.43 -1.49
CA ALA A 23 -21.35 -16.59 -0.42
C ALA A 23 -22.62 -17.31 -0.87
N ALA A 24 -22.94 -17.28 -2.16
CA ALA A 24 -24.17 -17.87 -2.71
C ALA A 24 -23.94 -19.32 -3.12
N LYS A 25 -24.89 -20.22 -2.80
CA LYS A 25 -24.88 -21.60 -3.32
C LYS A 25 -25.22 -21.66 -4.80
N THR A 26 -26.20 -20.87 -5.20
CA THR A 26 -26.63 -20.69 -6.59
C THR A 26 -27.02 -19.23 -6.77
N THR A 27 -26.57 -18.59 -7.84
CA THR A 27 -26.96 -17.23 -8.15
C THR A 27 -27.01 -17.02 -9.65
N LYS A 28 -28.02 -16.27 -10.11
CA LYS A 28 -28.11 -15.86 -11.52
C LYS A 28 -27.33 -14.57 -11.80
N THR A 29 -26.97 -13.82 -10.75
CA THR A 29 -26.27 -12.54 -10.87
C THR A 29 -25.25 -12.37 -9.73
N ILE A 30 -24.08 -11.82 -10.04
CA ILE A 30 -23.04 -11.51 -9.07
C ILE A 30 -23.20 -10.13 -8.41
N GLY A 31 -24.30 -9.45 -8.66
CA GLY A 31 -24.62 -8.12 -8.14
C GLY A 31 -24.58 -7.05 -9.21
N ASN A 32 -24.70 -5.81 -8.77
CA ASN A 32 -24.60 -4.65 -9.64
C ASN A 32 -23.27 -3.94 -9.36
N PHE A 33 -22.33 -4.07 -10.29
CA PHE A 33 -21.01 -3.47 -10.21
C PHE A 33 -21.05 -1.94 -9.99
N TRP A 34 -21.91 -1.24 -10.73
CA TRP A 34 -22.05 0.21 -10.65
C TRP A 34 -22.57 0.66 -9.28
N HIS A 35 -23.50 -0.11 -8.71
CA HIS A 35 -23.97 0.15 -7.35
C HIS A 35 -22.85 0.01 -6.33
N PHE A 36 -22.06 -1.07 -6.40
CA PHE A 36 -20.93 -1.27 -5.49
C PHE A 36 -19.87 -0.18 -5.66
N LEU A 37 -19.60 0.24 -6.89
CA LEU A 37 -18.66 1.32 -7.19
C LEU A 37 -19.09 2.65 -6.55
N VAL A 38 -20.34 3.06 -6.78
CA VAL A 38 -20.87 4.31 -6.22
C VAL A 38 -20.89 4.27 -4.69
N VAL A 39 -21.30 3.15 -4.09
CA VAL A 39 -21.32 2.97 -2.63
C VAL A 39 -19.90 3.02 -2.05
N SER A 40 -18.92 2.39 -2.70
CA SER A 40 -17.52 2.44 -2.28
C SER A 40 -16.96 3.86 -2.33
N CYS A 41 -17.25 4.61 -3.39
CA CYS A 41 -16.84 6.02 -3.49
C CYS A 41 -17.48 6.87 -2.39
N THR A 42 -18.80 6.79 -2.24
CA THR A 42 -19.54 7.77 -1.43
C THR A 42 -19.59 7.43 0.06
N ARG A 43 -19.55 6.15 0.43
CA ARG A 43 -19.69 5.72 1.83
C ARG A 43 -18.39 5.29 2.51
N ILE A 44 -17.34 4.99 1.74
CA ILE A 44 -16.07 4.53 2.28
C ILE A 44 -14.95 5.52 1.94
N LEU A 45 -14.64 5.68 0.66
CA LEU A 45 -13.49 6.48 0.23
C LEU A 45 -13.66 7.97 0.55
N LEU A 46 -14.81 8.55 0.22
CA LEU A 46 -15.03 9.99 0.43
C LEU A 46 -15.01 10.38 1.91
N PRO A 47 -15.74 9.73 2.83
CA PRO A 47 -15.68 10.09 4.25
C PRO A 47 -14.29 9.94 4.86
N LEU A 48 -13.61 8.84 4.56
CA LEU A 48 -12.24 8.61 5.07
C LEU A 48 -11.26 9.64 4.51
N SER A 49 -11.35 9.98 3.22
CA SER A 49 -10.46 10.98 2.61
C SER A 49 -10.69 12.38 3.19
N LEU A 50 -11.91 12.74 3.55
CA LEU A 50 -12.19 14.00 4.23
C LEU A 50 -11.58 14.04 5.64
N ILE A 51 -11.69 12.95 6.39
CA ILE A 51 -11.09 12.85 7.75
C ILE A 51 -9.57 12.96 7.65
N VAL A 52 -8.94 12.16 6.80
CA VAL A 52 -7.48 12.19 6.63
C VAL A 52 -7.02 13.55 6.10
N GLY A 53 -7.72 14.12 5.10
CA GLY A 53 -7.42 15.43 4.54
C GLY A 53 -7.47 16.53 5.59
N PHE A 54 -8.46 16.51 6.48
CA PHE A 54 -8.57 17.46 7.58
C PHE A 54 -7.38 17.34 8.55
N ILE A 55 -6.96 16.11 8.88
CA ILE A 55 -5.78 15.89 9.73
C ILE A 55 -4.52 16.45 9.06
N LEU A 56 -4.33 16.20 7.75
CA LEU A 56 -3.19 16.70 6.99
C LEU A 56 -3.15 18.23 6.93
N ILE A 57 -4.31 18.89 6.74
CA ILE A 57 -4.42 20.35 6.76
C ILE A 57 -3.99 20.89 8.13
N LEU A 58 -4.46 20.31 9.23
CA LEU A 58 -4.08 20.71 10.58
C LEU A 58 -2.58 20.57 10.85
N GLN A 59 -1.92 19.67 10.13
CA GLN A 59 -0.47 19.44 10.23
C GLN A 59 0.37 20.26 9.27
N GLY A 60 -0.26 21.10 8.42
CA GLY A 60 0.44 22.03 7.54
C GLY A 60 0.53 21.62 6.07
N THR A 61 -0.16 20.56 5.65
CA THR A 61 -0.27 20.23 4.22
C THR A 61 -1.15 21.30 3.51
N PRO A 62 -0.67 21.94 2.43
CA PRO A 62 -1.40 23.04 1.80
C PRO A 62 -2.69 22.56 1.12
N MET A 63 -3.72 23.40 1.24
CA MET A 63 -5.04 23.22 0.61
C MET A 63 -5.54 24.53 0.04
N GLY A 64 -4.74 25.15 -0.79
CA GLY A 64 -5.06 26.42 -1.44
C GLY A 64 -5.26 26.28 -2.94
N PHE A 65 -5.69 27.38 -3.56
CA PHE A 65 -5.75 27.57 -5.00
C PHE A 65 -4.95 28.77 -5.46
N ASP A 66 -4.18 29.38 -4.54
CA ASP A 66 -3.44 30.63 -4.77
C ASP A 66 -2.19 30.46 -5.67
N GLY A 67 -1.95 29.24 -6.14
CA GLY A 67 -0.86 28.94 -7.05
C GLY A 67 0.50 28.80 -6.35
N LYS A 68 1.40 29.76 -6.55
CA LYS A 68 2.76 29.70 -6.02
C LYS A 68 3.01 30.82 -5.04
N MET A 69 3.63 30.51 -3.91
CA MET A 69 4.11 31.46 -2.93
C MET A 69 5.62 31.67 -3.08
N LYS A 70 6.07 32.90 -3.01
CA LYS A 70 7.49 33.27 -3.00
C LYS A 70 8.01 33.10 -1.56
N VAL A 71 9.01 32.28 -1.38
CA VAL A 71 9.68 32.05 -0.08
C VAL A 71 11.14 32.39 -0.23
N THR A 72 11.73 32.98 0.80
CA THR A 72 13.18 33.19 0.86
C THR A 72 13.80 32.07 1.69
N THR A 73 14.74 31.34 1.11
CA THR A 73 15.48 30.26 1.79
C THR A 73 16.38 30.83 2.89
N LEU A 74 16.88 29.98 3.78
CA LEU A 74 17.83 30.38 4.81
C LEU A 74 19.14 30.96 4.23
N GLU A 75 19.47 30.57 3.00
CA GLU A 75 20.63 31.06 2.24
C GLU A 75 20.35 32.38 1.50
N GLY A 76 19.15 32.98 1.66
CA GLY A 76 18.75 34.22 1.03
C GLY A 76 18.29 34.10 -0.41
N GLN A 77 18.15 32.90 -0.97
CA GLN A 77 17.65 32.68 -2.32
C GLN A 77 16.14 32.71 -2.37
N GLU A 78 15.56 33.25 -3.43
CA GLU A 78 14.13 33.26 -3.66
C GLU A 78 13.67 31.97 -4.33
N GLN A 79 12.70 31.31 -3.73
CA GLN A 79 12.08 30.09 -4.26
C GLN A 79 10.57 30.25 -4.43
N MET A 80 10.01 29.70 -5.51
CA MET A 80 8.58 29.66 -5.76
C MET A 80 8.04 28.29 -5.33
N VAL A 81 7.28 28.25 -4.23
CA VAL A 81 6.70 27.04 -3.67
C VAL A 81 5.22 26.95 -4.03
N SER A 82 4.79 25.80 -4.59
CA SER A 82 3.39 25.57 -4.93
C SER A 82 2.54 25.40 -3.67
N GLN A 83 1.39 26.09 -3.62
CA GLN A 83 0.42 26.07 -2.52
C GLN A 83 -0.91 25.39 -2.93
N GLY A 84 -0.86 24.57 -3.97
CA GLY A 84 -2.06 23.93 -4.51
C GLY A 84 -2.75 22.93 -3.55
N PRO A 85 -3.83 22.26 -3.99
CA PRO A 85 -4.68 21.43 -3.13
C PRO A 85 -4.04 20.07 -2.80
N ALA A 86 -2.83 20.05 -2.24
CA ALA A 86 -2.11 18.83 -1.89
C ALA A 86 -2.90 17.98 -0.89
N ALA A 87 -3.48 18.61 0.15
CA ALA A 87 -4.26 17.91 1.17
C ALA A 87 -5.55 17.25 0.65
N ALA A 88 -6.02 17.59 -0.54
CA ALA A 88 -7.11 16.86 -1.18
C ALA A 88 -6.61 15.64 -1.96
N ILE A 89 -5.37 15.68 -2.49
CA ILE A 89 -4.81 14.61 -3.32
C ILE A 89 -4.21 13.50 -2.46
N VAL A 90 -3.46 13.86 -1.42
CA VAL A 90 -2.73 12.91 -0.57
C VAL A 90 -3.62 11.85 0.07
N PRO A 91 -4.76 12.18 0.72
CA PRO A 91 -5.66 11.15 1.28
C PRO A 91 -6.18 10.17 0.24
N ILE A 92 -6.50 10.67 -0.95
CA ILE A 92 -7.06 9.86 -2.03
C ILE A 92 -6.02 8.87 -2.55
N LYS A 93 -4.79 9.33 -2.77
CA LYS A 93 -3.70 8.47 -3.23
C LYS A 93 -3.35 7.38 -2.24
N GLN A 94 -3.42 7.67 -0.92
CA GLN A 94 -3.08 6.72 0.13
C GLN A 94 -4.20 5.71 0.39
N LEU A 95 -5.42 6.18 0.64
CA LEU A 95 -6.59 5.33 0.89
C LEU A 95 -6.95 4.46 -0.32
N GLY A 96 -6.76 5.00 -1.53
CA GLY A 96 -6.99 4.27 -2.77
C GLY A 96 -5.87 3.31 -3.16
N THR A 97 -4.75 3.31 -2.44
CA THR A 97 -3.51 2.58 -2.79
C THR A 97 -3.07 2.81 -4.24
N ASN A 98 -3.18 4.05 -4.71
CA ASN A 98 -2.86 4.41 -6.09
C ASN A 98 -1.41 4.89 -6.27
N GLY A 99 -0.83 5.47 -5.21
CA GLY A 99 0.47 6.13 -5.29
C GLY A 99 0.45 7.46 -6.05
N GLY A 100 1.64 7.93 -6.40
CA GLY A 100 1.83 9.25 -6.96
C GLY A 100 1.83 10.35 -5.90
N GLY A 101 1.99 11.60 -6.31
CA GLY A 101 2.01 12.75 -5.41
C GLY A 101 1.54 14.02 -6.10
N TYR A 102 1.27 15.04 -5.31
CA TYR A 102 1.09 16.40 -5.82
C TYR A 102 2.45 16.98 -6.25
N PHE A 103 3.49 16.71 -5.46
CA PHE A 103 4.88 17.05 -5.77
C PHE A 103 5.61 15.85 -6.39
N GLY A 104 6.62 16.11 -7.22
CA GLY A 104 7.33 15.07 -7.98
C GLY A 104 8.03 14.02 -7.10
N VAL A 105 8.50 14.42 -5.92
CA VAL A 105 9.15 13.52 -4.94
C VAL A 105 8.16 12.81 -4.01
N ASN A 106 6.86 12.93 -4.28
CA ASN A 106 5.81 12.22 -3.54
C ASN A 106 5.75 12.61 -2.05
N SER A 107 5.45 11.67 -1.15
CA SER A 107 5.36 11.90 0.31
C SER A 107 6.72 12.08 1.01
N SER A 108 7.84 12.12 0.29
CA SER A 108 9.09 12.68 0.82
C SER A 108 9.06 14.21 0.87
N HIS A 109 8.20 14.86 0.05
CA HIS A 109 8.09 16.32 0.05
C HIS A 109 7.50 16.84 1.37
N PRO A 110 8.13 17.87 2.00
CA PRO A 110 7.67 18.40 3.29
C PRO A 110 6.23 18.92 3.29
N LEU A 111 5.72 19.39 2.15
CA LEU A 111 4.35 19.89 2.02
C LEU A 111 3.31 18.79 1.74
N GLU A 112 3.71 17.57 1.42
CA GLU A 112 2.79 16.42 1.38
C GLU A 112 2.72 15.70 2.73
N ASN A 113 3.86 15.53 3.37
CA ASN A 113 4.04 14.79 4.61
C ASN A 113 4.90 15.62 5.59
N PRO A 114 4.34 16.70 6.17
CA PRO A 114 5.12 17.70 6.91
C PRO A 114 5.64 17.20 8.25
N THR A 115 4.93 16.31 8.93
CA THR A 115 5.27 15.88 10.29
C THR A 115 5.36 14.36 10.41
N TYR A 116 5.95 13.86 11.50
CA TYR A 116 5.96 12.43 11.78
C TYR A 116 4.53 11.87 12.01
N LEU A 117 3.62 12.69 12.53
CA LEU A 117 2.21 12.30 12.65
C LEU A 117 1.57 12.10 11.28
N THR A 118 1.82 12.98 10.30
CA THR A 118 1.32 12.79 8.94
C THR A 118 1.88 11.53 8.31
N ASN A 119 3.17 11.25 8.54
CA ASN A 119 3.80 10.00 8.08
C ASN A 119 3.09 8.75 8.62
N MET A 120 2.74 8.74 9.91
CA MET A 120 1.99 7.64 10.54
C MET A 120 0.55 7.53 9.98
N VAL A 121 -0.14 8.65 9.82
CA VAL A 121 -1.52 8.69 9.28
C VAL A 121 -1.55 8.24 7.83
N GLU A 122 -0.57 8.63 7.03
CA GLU A 122 -0.48 8.19 5.63
C GLU A 122 -0.17 6.69 5.54
N CYS A 123 0.78 6.16 6.31
CA CYS A 123 1.04 4.71 6.40
C CYS A 123 -0.21 3.93 6.81
N TRP A 124 -0.93 4.41 7.83
CA TRP A 124 -2.19 3.80 8.25
C TRP A 124 -3.24 3.84 7.14
N SER A 125 -3.34 4.96 6.41
CA SER A 125 -4.28 5.13 5.29
C SER A 125 -4.01 4.15 4.15
N ILE A 126 -2.76 3.82 3.88
CA ILE A 126 -2.38 2.83 2.88
C ILE A 126 -2.87 1.43 3.26
N LEU A 127 -2.78 1.07 4.54
CA LEU A 127 -3.05 -0.30 5.01
C LEU A 127 -4.52 -0.56 5.35
N ILE A 128 -5.26 0.45 5.84
CA ILE A 128 -6.56 0.25 6.50
C ILE A 128 -7.59 -0.43 5.59
N ILE A 129 -7.75 0.02 4.35
CA ILE A 129 -8.75 -0.55 3.44
C ILE A 129 -8.34 -1.95 2.97
N PRO A 130 -7.13 -2.21 2.45
CA PRO A 130 -6.70 -3.56 2.09
C PRO A 130 -6.85 -4.57 3.23
N MET A 131 -6.46 -4.22 4.45
CA MET A 131 -6.62 -5.07 5.63
C MET A 131 -8.10 -5.33 5.97
N ALA A 132 -8.92 -4.28 5.98
CA ALA A 132 -10.34 -4.40 6.25
C ALA A 132 -11.06 -5.28 5.23
N MET A 133 -10.63 -5.27 3.98
CA MET A 133 -11.25 -6.05 2.92
C MET A 133 -10.98 -7.55 3.06
N VAL A 134 -9.81 -7.96 3.56
CA VAL A 134 -9.55 -9.37 3.90
C VAL A 134 -10.49 -9.86 5.00
N LEU A 135 -10.71 -9.02 6.02
CA LEU A 135 -11.65 -9.35 7.10
C LEU A 135 -13.11 -9.34 6.63
N ALA A 136 -13.47 -8.40 5.75
CA ALA A 136 -14.81 -8.32 5.16
C ALA A 136 -15.22 -9.60 4.43
N LEU A 137 -14.28 -10.30 3.78
CA LEU A 137 -14.52 -11.62 3.19
C LEU A 137 -15.15 -12.59 4.21
N GLY A 138 -14.60 -12.65 5.43
CA GLY A 138 -15.07 -13.54 6.48
C GLY A 138 -16.46 -13.21 7.01
N PHE A 139 -16.77 -11.91 7.11
CA PHE A 139 -18.10 -11.45 7.51
C PHE A 139 -19.13 -11.74 6.43
N TYR A 140 -18.81 -11.43 5.18
CA TYR A 140 -19.72 -11.58 4.06
C TYR A 140 -20.03 -13.05 3.74
N THR A 141 -19.00 -13.91 3.72
CA THR A 141 -19.15 -15.34 3.45
C THR A 141 -19.58 -16.16 4.68
N ARG A 142 -19.70 -15.53 5.85
CA ARG A 142 -19.93 -16.17 7.15
C ARG A 142 -18.85 -17.20 7.53
N ARG A 143 -17.65 -17.08 6.98
CA ARG A 143 -16.50 -17.95 7.21
C ARG A 143 -15.35 -17.19 7.88
N LYS A 144 -15.58 -16.67 9.07
CA LYS A 144 -14.61 -15.84 9.81
C LYS A 144 -13.26 -16.53 9.99
N LYS A 145 -13.24 -17.84 10.29
CA LYS A 145 -11.99 -18.60 10.47
C LYS A 145 -11.10 -18.54 9.22
N LEU A 146 -11.69 -18.67 8.02
CA LEU A 146 -10.94 -18.58 6.76
C LEU A 146 -10.31 -17.19 6.59
N ALA A 147 -11.08 -16.11 6.81
CA ALA A 147 -10.57 -14.76 6.69
C ALA A 147 -9.45 -14.46 7.70
N TYR A 148 -9.60 -14.89 8.94
CA TYR A 148 -8.54 -14.73 9.94
C TYR A 148 -7.28 -15.54 9.61
N SER A 149 -7.41 -16.76 9.03
CA SER A 149 -6.25 -17.52 8.57
C SER A 149 -5.52 -16.80 7.43
N ILE A 150 -6.25 -16.30 6.42
CA ILE A 150 -5.66 -15.55 5.31
C ILE A 150 -5.01 -14.28 5.84
N PHE A 151 -5.71 -13.51 6.68
CA PHE A 151 -5.19 -12.30 7.30
C PHE A 151 -3.93 -12.57 8.12
N GLY A 152 -3.91 -13.66 8.89
CA GLY A 152 -2.75 -14.06 9.70
C GLY A 152 -1.51 -14.35 8.85
N VAL A 153 -1.66 -15.05 7.73
CA VAL A 153 -0.55 -15.32 6.79
C VAL A 153 -0.04 -14.03 6.16
N MET A 154 -0.95 -13.16 5.71
CA MET A 154 -0.60 -11.87 5.12
C MET A 154 0.11 -10.97 6.13
N LEU A 155 -0.43 -10.90 7.36
CA LEU A 155 0.16 -10.11 8.44
C LEU A 155 1.54 -10.64 8.84
N PHE A 156 1.71 -11.96 8.92
CA PHE A 156 2.99 -12.58 9.22
C PHE A 156 4.05 -12.20 8.17
N ALA A 157 3.73 -12.35 6.88
CA ALA A 157 4.63 -11.98 5.81
C ALA A 157 4.97 -10.48 5.82
N PHE A 158 3.98 -9.61 6.07
CA PHE A 158 4.18 -8.19 6.24
C PHE A 158 5.15 -7.87 7.40
N LEU A 159 4.93 -8.46 8.57
CA LEU A 159 5.79 -8.23 9.75
C LEU A 159 7.22 -8.75 9.53
N VAL A 160 7.40 -9.89 8.88
CA VAL A 160 8.73 -10.39 8.50
C VAL A 160 9.43 -9.40 7.57
N GLY A 161 8.72 -8.90 6.54
CA GLY A 161 9.26 -7.89 5.64
C GLY A 161 9.66 -6.61 6.37
N VAL A 162 8.83 -6.11 7.27
CA VAL A 162 9.12 -4.92 8.10
C VAL A 162 10.35 -5.16 8.98
N CYS A 163 10.44 -6.30 9.65
CA CYS A 163 11.58 -6.62 10.51
C CYS A 163 12.90 -6.66 9.71
N ILE A 164 12.90 -7.31 8.54
CA ILE A 164 14.07 -7.37 7.67
C ILE A 164 14.46 -5.96 7.19
N ASN A 165 13.50 -5.20 6.66
CA ASN A 165 13.76 -3.89 6.09
C ASN A 165 14.27 -2.90 7.13
N VAL A 166 13.59 -2.80 8.26
CA VAL A 166 13.99 -1.88 9.34
C VAL A 166 15.36 -2.26 9.88
N SER A 167 15.66 -3.55 10.08
CA SER A 167 16.96 -3.97 10.56
C SER A 167 18.09 -3.66 9.57
N GLN A 168 17.84 -3.80 8.27
CA GLN A 168 18.85 -3.50 7.24
C GLN A 168 19.10 -1.99 7.12
N GLU A 169 18.06 -1.18 7.06
CA GLU A 169 18.19 0.26 6.89
C GLU A 169 18.75 0.96 8.15
N MET A 170 18.38 0.47 9.34
CA MET A 170 18.93 0.98 10.59
C MET A 170 20.37 0.50 10.86
N GLY A 171 20.78 -0.60 10.24
CA GLY A 171 22.15 -1.12 10.38
C GLY A 171 23.23 -0.32 9.64
N GLY A 172 22.84 0.61 8.77
CA GLY A 172 23.76 1.39 7.94
C GLY A 172 24.29 0.62 6.73
N ASN A 173 25.06 1.32 5.88
CA ASN A 173 25.66 0.75 4.68
C ASN A 173 27.13 0.38 4.95
N PRO A 174 27.51 -0.92 4.92
CA PRO A 174 28.89 -1.35 5.19
C PRO A 174 29.94 -0.67 4.30
N ARG A 175 29.59 -0.28 3.07
CA ARG A 175 30.51 0.42 2.18
C ARG A 175 30.83 1.84 2.65
N ILE A 176 29.88 2.48 3.32
CA ILE A 176 30.07 3.82 3.90
C ILE A 176 30.91 3.70 5.20
N ASP A 177 30.67 2.64 5.97
CA ASP A 177 31.49 2.35 7.18
C ASP A 177 32.97 2.11 6.82
N GLU A 178 33.23 1.42 5.70
CA GLU A 178 34.61 1.22 5.19
C GLU A 178 35.33 2.55 4.87
N LEU A 179 34.57 3.62 4.57
CA LEU A 179 35.12 4.96 4.34
C LEU A 179 35.32 5.76 5.62
N GLY A 180 35.00 5.19 6.79
CA GLY A 180 35.13 5.84 8.10
C GLY A 180 34.09 6.91 8.37
N ILE A 181 32.95 6.88 7.67
CA ILE A 181 31.85 7.83 7.85
C ILE A 181 30.85 7.24 8.85
N ALA A 182 30.62 7.98 9.95
CA ALA A 182 29.67 7.57 10.98
C ALA A 182 28.19 7.53 10.40
N GLN A 183 27.46 6.47 10.72
CA GLN A 183 26.09 6.25 10.29
C GLN A 183 25.16 6.04 11.49
N ASP A 184 25.21 6.92 12.49
CA ASP A 184 24.41 6.80 13.73
C ASP A 184 22.89 6.74 13.47
N ASN A 185 22.43 7.27 12.34
CA ASN A 185 21.02 7.29 11.94
C ASN A 185 20.64 6.17 10.93
N GLY A 186 21.54 5.20 10.71
CA GLY A 186 21.35 4.15 9.70
C GLY A 186 21.70 4.60 8.27
N ALA A 187 21.28 3.83 7.28
CA ALA A 187 21.50 4.12 5.86
C ALA A 187 20.60 5.27 5.41
N MET A 188 21.14 6.49 5.40
CA MET A 188 20.37 7.72 5.11
C MET A 188 20.37 8.11 3.63
N GLU A 189 21.06 7.39 2.75
CA GLU A 189 21.03 7.66 1.32
C GLU A 189 19.59 7.62 0.78
N GLY A 190 19.21 8.64 0.03
CA GLY A 190 17.87 8.76 -0.55
C GLY A 190 16.73 8.93 0.44
N LYS A 191 16.99 9.20 1.71
CA LYS A 191 16.00 9.34 2.77
C LYS A 191 15.98 10.73 3.39
N GLU A 192 14.80 11.14 3.83
CA GLU A 192 14.60 12.42 4.50
C GLU A 192 15.08 12.36 5.96
N VAL A 193 15.98 13.26 6.33
CA VAL A 193 16.53 13.35 7.71
C VAL A 193 15.41 13.51 8.76
N ARG A 194 14.36 14.26 8.42
CA ARG A 194 13.20 14.50 9.31
C ARG A 194 12.37 13.25 9.61
N LEU A 195 12.42 12.23 8.75
CA LEU A 195 11.68 10.95 8.91
C LEU A 195 12.58 9.84 9.43
N GLY A 196 13.83 9.81 8.98
CA GLY A 196 14.81 8.81 9.36
C GLY A 196 14.71 7.48 8.61
N ALA A 197 15.74 6.64 8.76
CA ALA A 197 15.84 5.38 8.05
C ALA A 197 14.73 4.38 8.43
N GLY A 198 14.39 4.28 9.71
CA GLY A 198 13.37 3.34 10.19
C GLY A 198 11.96 3.62 9.66
N ALA A 199 11.53 4.90 9.65
CA ALA A 199 10.22 5.26 9.13
C ALA A 199 10.13 5.07 7.61
N THR A 200 11.23 5.32 6.89
CA THR A 200 11.29 5.09 5.44
C THR A 200 11.27 3.59 5.13
N ALA A 201 12.01 2.77 5.89
CA ALA A 201 12.00 1.32 5.77
C ALA A 201 10.61 0.70 6.01
N LEU A 202 9.88 1.20 7.00
CA LEU A 202 8.49 0.80 7.23
C LEU A 202 7.61 1.17 6.04
N TRP A 203 7.70 2.41 5.56
CA TRP A 203 6.90 2.89 4.44
C TRP A 203 7.13 2.08 3.17
N SER A 204 8.37 1.73 2.86
CA SER A 204 8.69 0.97 1.65
C SER A 204 8.03 -0.42 1.63
N ILE A 205 7.94 -1.08 2.79
CA ILE A 205 7.18 -2.33 2.91
C ILE A 205 5.67 -2.07 2.83
N VAL A 206 5.15 -1.06 3.52
CA VAL A 206 3.71 -0.71 3.50
C VAL A 206 3.25 -0.45 2.06
N THR A 207 4.01 0.32 1.29
CA THR A 207 3.64 0.68 -0.08
C THR A 207 3.77 -0.49 -1.05
N THR A 208 4.73 -1.39 -0.85
CA THR A 208 4.96 -2.53 -1.75
C THR A 208 4.01 -3.70 -1.49
N VAL A 209 3.65 -3.99 -0.23
CA VAL A 209 2.65 -5.03 0.09
C VAL A 209 1.22 -4.64 -0.33
N THR A 210 0.95 -3.35 -0.53
CA THR A 210 -0.35 -2.84 -0.97
C THR A 210 -0.36 -2.39 -2.43
N SER A 211 0.77 -2.51 -3.16
CA SER A 211 0.92 -2.03 -4.54
C SER A 211 0.57 -0.55 -4.71
N ASN A 212 0.80 0.27 -3.68
CA ASN A 212 0.43 1.68 -3.67
C ASN A 212 1.32 2.51 -4.62
N GLY A 213 2.64 2.41 -4.47
CA GLY A 213 3.62 3.23 -5.22
C GLY A 213 3.86 4.63 -4.62
N SER A 214 3.23 4.99 -3.50
CA SER A 214 3.59 6.19 -2.74
C SER A 214 4.90 5.96 -2.00
N VAL A 215 5.80 6.95 -1.99
CA VAL A 215 7.12 6.85 -1.36
C VAL A 215 7.40 8.05 -0.47
N ASN A 216 8.11 7.85 0.62
CA ASN A 216 8.65 8.90 1.49
C ASN A 216 10.17 8.94 1.50
N GLY A 217 10.80 8.20 0.60
CA GLY A 217 12.22 8.14 0.33
C GLY A 217 12.47 7.44 -1.01
N MET A 218 13.72 7.41 -1.47
CA MET A 218 14.10 6.80 -2.74
C MET A 218 14.30 5.29 -2.57
N HIS A 219 13.48 4.46 -3.21
CA HIS A 219 13.60 3.00 -3.13
C HIS A 219 14.85 2.46 -3.85
N ASP A 220 15.37 3.18 -4.83
CA ASP A 220 16.60 2.82 -5.54
C ASP A 220 17.86 2.90 -4.63
N SER A 221 17.75 3.64 -3.52
CA SER A 221 18.83 3.81 -2.53
C SER A 221 18.66 2.93 -1.28
N THR A 222 17.78 1.92 -1.34
CA THR A 222 17.61 0.99 -0.22
C THR A 222 18.70 -0.08 -0.21
N MET A 223 18.96 -0.65 0.96
CA MET A 223 19.93 -1.74 1.12
C MET A 223 19.52 -2.96 0.27
N PRO A 224 20.48 -3.79 -0.19
CA PRO A 224 20.17 -4.89 -1.12
C PRO A 224 19.07 -5.86 -0.66
N LEU A 225 19.05 -6.22 0.63
CA LEU A 225 18.00 -7.07 1.19
C LEU A 225 16.67 -6.33 1.31
N SER A 226 16.70 -5.02 1.57
CA SER A 226 15.51 -4.18 1.56
C SER A 226 14.88 -4.16 0.16
N GLY A 227 15.66 -3.86 -0.86
CA GLY A 227 15.22 -3.88 -2.26
C GLY A 227 14.71 -5.25 -2.72
N MET A 228 15.33 -6.35 -2.24
CA MET A 228 14.84 -7.70 -2.49
C MET A 228 13.44 -7.91 -1.91
N MET A 229 13.18 -7.45 -0.67
CA MET A 229 11.86 -7.58 -0.04
C MET A 229 10.81 -6.74 -0.76
N GLU A 230 11.15 -5.52 -1.17
CA GLU A 230 10.30 -4.64 -1.96
C GLU A 230 9.91 -5.27 -3.29
N MET A 231 10.89 -5.81 -4.05
CA MET A 231 10.64 -6.52 -5.30
C MET A 231 9.82 -7.79 -5.10
N LEU A 232 10.09 -8.56 -4.04
CA LEU A 232 9.34 -9.77 -3.72
C LEU A 232 7.87 -9.46 -3.44
N ASN A 233 7.59 -8.42 -2.66
CA ASN A 233 6.23 -7.95 -2.39
C ASN A 233 5.49 -7.60 -3.68
N MET A 234 6.15 -6.90 -4.61
CA MET A 234 5.57 -6.51 -5.89
C MET A 234 5.35 -7.71 -6.82
N GLN A 235 6.26 -8.67 -6.85
CA GLN A 235 6.13 -9.88 -7.68
C GLN A 235 5.00 -10.78 -7.20
N ILE A 236 4.92 -11.03 -5.90
CA ILE A 236 3.87 -11.88 -5.31
C ILE A 236 2.52 -11.17 -5.37
N ASN A 237 2.47 -9.88 -5.04
CA ASN A 237 1.27 -9.02 -5.04
C ASN A 237 0.03 -9.65 -4.38
N THR A 238 0.24 -10.45 -3.33
CA THR A 238 -0.83 -11.19 -2.64
C THR A 238 -0.94 -10.87 -1.17
N TRP A 239 0.02 -10.15 -0.58
CA TRP A 239 -0.04 -9.87 0.85
C TRP A 239 -1.30 -9.06 1.15
N PHE A 240 -1.31 -7.78 1.22
CA PHE A 240 -2.58 -7.05 1.28
C PHE A 240 -3.05 -6.60 -0.10
N GLY A 241 -2.12 -6.40 -1.05
CA GLY A 241 -2.38 -5.96 -2.42
C GLY A 241 -3.05 -4.59 -2.49
N GLY A 242 -3.22 -4.07 -3.69
CA GLY A 242 -4.02 -2.87 -3.91
C GLY A 242 -5.46 -3.06 -3.43
N VAL A 243 -6.22 -1.99 -3.27
CA VAL A 243 -7.56 -2.02 -2.68
C VAL A 243 -8.42 -3.14 -3.25
N GLY A 244 -8.59 -4.20 -2.48
CA GLY A 244 -9.41 -5.37 -2.79
C GLY A 244 -8.75 -6.48 -3.60
N VAL A 245 -7.53 -6.29 -4.10
CA VAL A 245 -6.89 -7.25 -5.01
C VAL A 245 -6.12 -8.36 -4.28
N GLY A 246 -5.47 -8.07 -3.16
CA GLY A 246 -4.55 -9.00 -2.50
C GLY A 246 -5.14 -10.37 -2.19
N TRP A 247 -6.29 -10.44 -1.53
CA TRP A 247 -6.92 -11.72 -1.22
C TRP A 247 -7.47 -12.42 -2.47
N MET A 248 -7.85 -11.70 -3.52
CA MET A 248 -8.29 -12.29 -4.79
C MET A 248 -7.11 -12.99 -5.48
N ASN A 249 -5.95 -12.36 -5.52
CA ASN A 249 -4.73 -12.96 -6.04
C ASN A 249 -4.34 -14.20 -5.21
N TYR A 250 -4.37 -14.10 -3.89
CA TYR A 250 -4.12 -15.23 -2.99
C TYR A 250 -5.07 -16.39 -3.28
N TYR A 251 -6.36 -16.11 -3.46
CA TYR A 251 -7.37 -17.13 -3.78
C TYR A 251 -7.13 -17.77 -5.15
N THR A 252 -6.72 -16.97 -6.13
CA THR A 252 -6.36 -17.47 -7.47
C THR A 252 -5.16 -18.44 -7.39
N PHE A 253 -4.14 -18.10 -6.60
CA PHE A 253 -3.01 -19.01 -6.39
C PHE A 253 -3.42 -20.30 -5.69
N ILE A 254 -4.33 -20.25 -4.73
CA ILE A 254 -4.88 -21.48 -4.10
C ILE A 254 -5.59 -22.34 -5.15
N ILE A 255 -6.42 -21.76 -6.00
CA ILE A 255 -7.12 -22.51 -7.06
C ILE A 255 -6.12 -23.18 -8.00
N ILE A 256 -5.09 -22.45 -8.46
CA ILE A 256 -4.04 -23.00 -9.32
C ILE A 256 -3.29 -24.12 -8.60
N ALA A 257 -2.91 -23.93 -7.35
CA ALA A 257 -2.21 -24.95 -6.57
C ALA A 257 -3.06 -26.23 -6.43
N VAL A 258 -4.34 -26.10 -6.10
CA VAL A 258 -5.27 -27.25 -6.01
C VAL A 258 -5.44 -27.95 -7.36
N PHE A 259 -5.52 -27.17 -8.46
CA PHE A 259 -5.61 -27.72 -9.80
C PHE A 259 -4.36 -28.53 -10.18
N ILE A 260 -3.16 -28.00 -9.92
CA ILE A 260 -1.88 -28.70 -10.18
C ILE A 260 -1.79 -29.96 -9.34
N LEU A 261 -2.09 -29.90 -8.04
CA LEU A 261 -2.09 -31.06 -7.15
C LEU A 261 -3.10 -32.12 -7.61
N SER A 262 -4.28 -31.70 -8.05
CA SER A 262 -5.31 -32.58 -8.60
C SER A 262 -4.81 -33.32 -9.85
N LEU A 263 -4.13 -32.63 -10.76
CA LEU A 263 -3.55 -33.24 -11.97
C LEU A 263 -2.46 -34.27 -11.62
N ILE A 264 -1.60 -33.97 -10.66
CA ILE A 264 -0.54 -34.90 -10.21
C ILE A 264 -1.16 -36.18 -9.65
N HIS A 265 -2.18 -36.06 -8.80
CA HIS A 265 -2.81 -37.22 -8.16
C HIS A 265 -3.75 -38.03 -9.09
N ILE A 266 -4.36 -37.39 -10.10
CA ILE A 266 -5.27 -38.07 -11.05
C ILE A 266 -4.51 -38.70 -12.22
N SER A 267 -3.40 -38.09 -12.67
CA SER A 267 -2.63 -38.60 -13.80
C SER A 267 -1.70 -39.77 -13.47
N GLU A 268 -1.26 -39.92 -12.23
CA GLU A 268 -0.39 -41.01 -11.78
C GLU A 268 -1.04 -42.38 -11.87
N PRO A 269 -2.28 -42.62 -11.41
CA PRO A 269 -2.94 -43.92 -11.49
C PRO A 269 -3.21 -44.42 -12.93
N THR A 270 -3.48 -43.47 -13.85
CA THR A 270 -3.72 -43.79 -15.26
C THR A 270 -2.45 -44.14 -16.01
N ARG A 271 -1.30 -43.61 -15.60
CA ARG A 271 0.00 -43.94 -16.20
C ARG A 271 0.52 -45.33 -15.78
N LEU A 272 0.24 -45.77 -14.56
CA LEU A 272 0.56 -47.09 -14.07
C LEU A 272 -0.35 -48.21 -14.65
N GLY A 273 -1.54 -47.84 -15.12
CA GLY A 273 -2.47 -48.78 -15.77
C GLY A 273 -2.26 -48.95 -17.29
N MET A 274 -1.30 -48.25 -17.89
CA MET A 274 -0.98 -48.33 -19.30
C MET A 274 0.38 -48.99 -19.59
N ILE A 275 1.00 -49.62 -18.61
CA ILE A 275 2.15 -50.53 -18.75
C ILE A 275 1.66 -51.94 -18.40
#